data_14dc68a836c60d73926ad56c29f662d0
#
_entry.id   14dc68a836c60d73926ad56c29f662d0
#
_cell.length_a   1.000
_cell.length_b   1.000
_cell.length_c   1.000
_cell.angle_alpha   90.00
_cell.angle_beta   90.00
_cell.angle_gamma   90.00
#
_symmetry.space_group_name_H-M   'P 1'
#
loop_
_entity.id
_entity.type
_entity.pdbx_description
1 polymer ?
#
loop_
_entity_poly.entity_id
_entity_poly.type
_entity_poly.pdbx_seq_one_letter_code
_entity_poly.pdbx_strand_id
1 'polypeptide(L)' 'NMVNNFNFIKEIKAWAFISYDTKNKVFKVNIRSRGPVINEIAAKYNGGGHAFASGVRTPSAEDIDNLIKDLDEACKAGK' A
#
# COMPACT_ATOMS: atom_id res chain seq x y z
N ASN A 1 16.57 9.95 -0.15
CA ASN A 1 16.31 9.72 1.19
C ASN A 1 14.99 9.01 1.46
N MET A 2 15.00 8.17 2.44
CA MET A 2 13.85 7.33 2.68
C MET A 2 13.11 7.74 3.91
N VAL A 3 11.81 7.79 3.77
CA VAL A 3 10.95 7.98 4.92
C VAL A 3 10.13 6.72 5.07
N ASN A 4 10.22 6.11 6.22
CA ASN A 4 9.48 4.90 6.49
C ASN A 4 8.30 5.24 7.38
N ASN A 5 7.12 5.09 6.83
CA ASN A 5 5.91 5.28 7.58
C ASN A 5 5.20 3.97 7.73
N PHE A 6 4.79 3.72 8.95
CA PHE A 6 4.01 2.53 9.22
C PHE A 6 2.61 2.96 9.61
N ASN A 7 1.66 2.49 8.86
CA ASN A 7 0.28 2.71 9.21
C ASN A 7 -0.26 1.44 9.84
N PHE A 8 -0.48 1.51 11.13
CA PHE A 8 -0.99 0.37 11.86
C PHE A 8 -2.46 0.53 12.10
N ILE A 9 -3.16 -0.54 11.83
CA ILE A 9 -4.53 -0.64 12.22
C ILE A 9 -4.53 -1.47 13.47
N LYS A 10 -5.44 -1.18 14.35
CA LYS A 10 -5.46 -1.75 15.65
C LYS A 10 -5.28 -3.26 15.66
N GLU A 11 -6.00 -3.93 14.79
CA GLU A 11 -5.75 -5.35 14.58
C GLU A 11 -5.03 -5.43 13.26
N ILE A 12 -3.75 -5.53 13.31
CA ILE A 12 -2.95 -5.42 12.10
C ILE A 12 -3.26 -6.56 11.15
N LYS A 13 -4.03 -6.27 10.12
CA LYS A 13 -4.36 -7.23 9.09
C LYS A 13 -3.66 -6.91 7.79
N ALA A 14 -3.31 -5.65 7.60
CA ALA A 14 -2.57 -5.22 6.41
C ALA A 14 -1.74 -4.02 6.77
N TRP A 15 -0.62 -3.86 6.08
CA TRP A 15 0.25 -2.72 6.32
C TRP A 15 0.99 -2.37 5.05
N ALA A 16 1.54 -1.16 5.02
CA ALA A 16 2.25 -0.67 3.87
C ALA A 16 3.57 -0.05 4.30
N PHE A 17 4.60 -0.33 3.51
CA PHE A 17 5.90 0.33 3.67
C PHE A 17 6.04 1.28 2.50
N ILE A 18 6.29 2.55 2.80
CA ILE A 18 6.36 3.59 1.79
C ILE A 18 7.76 4.16 1.78
N SER A 19 8.36 4.24 0.60
CA SER A 19 9.64 4.88 0.44
C SER A 19 9.59 5.75 -0.81
N TYR A 20 10.49 6.72 -0.88
CA TYR A 20 10.55 7.61 -2.02
C TYR A 20 11.87 7.40 -2.74
N ASP A 21 11.78 7.15 -4.04
CA ASP A 21 12.95 7.01 -4.88
C ASP A 21 13.27 8.37 -5.46
N THR A 22 14.29 9.01 -4.92
CA THR A 22 14.64 10.37 -5.37
C THR A 22 15.18 10.38 -6.78
N LYS A 23 15.77 9.28 -7.21
CA LYS A 23 16.36 9.21 -8.54
C LYS A 23 15.27 9.22 -9.60
N ASN A 24 14.25 8.44 -9.41
CA ASN A 24 13.15 8.34 -10.37
C ASN A 24 11.96 9.18 -9.98
N LYS A 25 12.01 9.78 -8.81
CA LYS A 25 10.97 10.68 -8.31
C LYS A 25 9.62 9.98 -8.23
N VAL A 26 9.65 8.80 -7.69
CA VAL A 26 8.42 8.02 -7.50
C VAL A 26 8.39 7.47 -6.08
N PHE A 27 7.18 7.28 -5.60
CA PHE A 27 6.96 6.58 -4.34
C PHE A 27 6.87 5.09 -4.63
N LYS A 28 7.46 4.30 -3.76
CA LYS A 28 7.34 2.86 -3.81
C LYS A 28 6.60 2.41 -2.57
N VAL A 29 5.58 1.62 -2.79
CA VAL A 29 4.77 1.11 -1.69
C VAL A 29 4.78 -0.40 -1.74
N ASN A 30 5.18 -1.01 -0.64
CA ASN A 30 5.09 -2.46 -0.50
C ASN A 30 3.96 -2.75 0.46
N ILE A 31 3.00 -3.51 -0.01
CA ILE A 31 1.80 -3.81 0.77
C ILE A 31 1.83 -5.25 1.17
N ARG A 32 1.54 -5.51 2.43
CA ARG A 32 1.46 -6.85 2.96
C ARG A 32 0.13 -7.03 3.68
N SER A 33 -0.38 -8.23 3.62
CA SER A 33 -1.66 -8.52 4.25
C SER A 33 -1.62 -9.92 4.87
N ARG A 34 -2.37 -10.07 5.94
CA ARG A 34 -2.59 -11.38 6.53
C ARG A 34 -4.08 -11.66 6.66
N GLY A 35 -4.86 -10.96 5.89
CA GLY A 35 -6.31 -11.13 5.89
C GLY A 35 -6.88 -10.77 4.54
N PRO A 36 -7.15 -9.48 4.32
CA PRO A 36 -7.79 -9.08 3.07
C PRO A 36 -6.87 -9.28 1.87
N VAL A 37 -7.47 -9.53 0.73
CA VAL A 37 -6.76 -9.63 -0.53
C VAL A 37 -6.43 -8.21 -0.99
N ILE A 38 -5.17 -7.94 -1.28
CA ILE A 38 -4.73 -6.58 -1.56
C ILE A 38 -4.19 -6.37 -2.97
N ASN A 39 -4.05 -7.42 -3.76
CA ASN A 39 -3.51 -7.25 -5.10
C ASN A 39 -4.44 -6.46 -6.01
N GLU A 40 -5.74 -6.51 -5.77
CA GLU A 40 -6.66 -5.70 -6.55
C GLU A 40 -6.54 -4.22 -6.21
N ILE A 41 -6.26 -3.93 -4.95
CA ILE A 41 -6.02 -2.56 -4.55
C ILE A 41 -4.79 -2.03 -5.26
N ALA A 42 -3.72 -2.83 -5.25
CA ALA A 42 -2.50 -2.41 -5.93
C ALA A 42 -2.73 -2.18 -7.42
N ALA A 43 -3.56 -3.01 -8.03
CA ALA A 43 -3.83 -2.90 -9.46
C ALA A 43 -4.52 -1.58 -9.81
N LYS A 44 -5.29 -1.01 -8.89
CA LYS A 44 -5.95 0.27 -9.11
C LYS A 44 -4.93 1.39 -9.32
N TYR A 45 -3.72 1.20 -8.86
CA TYR A 45 -2.67 2.21 -8.93
C TYR A 45 -1.50 1.72 -9.77
N ASN A 46 -1.79 0.87 -10.73
CA ASN A 46 -0.80 0.33 -11.67
C ASN A 46 0.26 -0.53 -11.00
N GLY A 47 -0.11 -1.13 -9.89
CA GLY A 47 0.78 -2.05 -9.22
C GLY A 47 0.31 -3.47 -9.41
N GLY A 48 0.82 -4.34 -8.58
CA GLY A 48 0.42 -5.73 -8.65
C GLY A 48 1.24 -6.60 -7.73
N GLY A 49 0.96 -7.89 -7.79
CA GLY A 49 1.67 -8.85 -6.98
C GLY A 49 0.74 -10.00 -6.62
N HIS A 50 0.91 -10.49 -5.42
CA HIS A 50 0.12 -11.60 -4.91
C HIS A 50 -1.02 -11.08 -4.05
N ALA A 51 -1.93 -11.99 -3.71
CA ALA A 51 -3.08 -11.62 -2.90
C ALA A 51 -2.69 -10.97 -1.58
N PHE A 52 -1.57 -11.36 -1.03
CA PHE A 52 -1.16 -10.89 0.29
C PHE A 52 0.17 -10.13 0.29
N ALA A 53 0.73 -9.89 -0.86
CA ALA A 53 1.98 -9.14 -0.98
C ALA A 53 2.03 -8.49 -2.36
N SER A 54 1.90 -7.18 -2.39
CA SER A 54 1.86 -6.43 -3.63
C SER A 54 2.67 -5.16 -3.53
N GLY A 55 2.94 -4.56 -4.67
CA GLY A 55 3.69 -3.32 -4.71
C GLY A 55 3.08 -2.34 -5.67
N VAL A 56 3.31 -1.06 -5.39
CA VAL A 56 2.84 0.03 -6.22
C VAL A 56 3.96 1.03 -6.39
N ARG A 57 4.06 1.62 -7.57
CA ARG A 57 4.95 2.73 -7.82
C ARG A 57 4.13 3.86 -8.41
N THR A 58 4.26 5.03 -7.84
CA THR A 58 3.53 6.18 -8.35
C THR A 58 4.27 7.45 -8.04
N PRO A 59 4.27 8.43 -8.94
CA PRO A 59 4.84 9.74 -8.65
C PRO A 59 3.91 10.62 -7.83
N SER A 60 2.69 10.18 -7.59
CA SER A 60 1.67 11.00 -6.98
C SER A 60 1.47 10.66 -5.51
N ALA A 61 1.67 11.65 -4.65
CA ALA A 61 1.38 11.48 -3.23
C ALA A 61 -0.10 11.27 -2.98
N GLU A 62 -0.92 11.80 -3.86
CA GLU A 62 -2.37 11.62 -3.73
C GLU A 62 -2.75 10.17 -3.90
N ASP A 63 -2.09 9.48 -4.82
CA ASP A 63 -2.33 8.06 -4.99
C ASP A 63 -2.00 7.28 -3.72
N ILE A 64 -0.94 7.70 -3.03
CA ILE A 64 -0.55 7.07 -1.78
C ILE A 64 -1.65 7.22 -0.75
N ASP A 65 -2.20 8.42 -0.63
CA ASP A 65 -3.27 8.66 0.33
C ASP A 65 -4.50 7.82 0.02
N ASN A 66 -4.85 7.74 -1.26
CA ASN A 66 -6.01 6.96 -1.67
C ASN A 66 -5.78 5.48 -1.46
N LEU A 67 -4.57 5.03 -1.73
CA LEU A 67 -4.20 3.64 -1.52
C LEU A 67 -4.36 3.25 -0.05
N ILE A 68 -3.89 4.11 0.83
CA ILE A 68 -3.98 3.84 2.25
C ILE A 68 -5.43 3.80 2.71
N LYS A 69 -6.26 4.67 2.17
CA LYS A 69 -7.68 4.65 2.48
C LYS A 69 -8.32 3.34 2.02
N ASP A 70 -7.99 2.91 0.81
CA ASP A 70 -8.52 1.67 0.28
C ASP A 70 -8.09 0.48 1.13
N LEU A 71 -6.84 0.51 1.57
CA LEU A 71 -6.30 -0.54 2.40
C LEU A 71 -7.02 -0.60 3.75
N ASP A 72 -7.26 0.55 4.33
CA ASP A 72 -7.95 0.65 5.59
C ASP A 72 -9.37 0.10 5.48
N GLU A 73 -10.05 0.44 4.40
CA GLU A 73 -11.40 -0.04 4.18
C GLU A 73 -11.44 -1.54 3.95
N ALA A 74 -10.44 -2.06 3.26
CA ALA A 74 -10.35 -3.49 3.04
C ALA A 74 -10.21 -4.23 4.36
N CYS A 75 -9.43 -3.67 5.28
CA CYS A 75 -9.25 -4.28 6.59
C CYS A 75 -10.55 -4.28 7.38
N LYS A 76 -11.31 -3.21 7.28
CA LYS A 76 -12.57 -3.12 7.99
C LYS A 76 -13.61 -4.06 7.42
N ALA A 77 -13.68 -4.11 6.10
CA ALA A 77 -14.71 -4.90 5.44
C ALA A 77 -14.37 -6.38 5.44
N GLY A 78 -13.09 -6.68 5.33
CA GLY A 78 -12.68 -8.06 5.17
C GLY A 78 -12.71 -8.88 6.43
N LYS A 79 -12.68 -8.23 7.54
CA LYS A 79 -12.60 -8.88 8.82
C LYS A 79 -11.59 -9.98 8.86
#